data_588774918ee471e625708c9736ba28fe
#
_entry.id   588774918ee471e625708c9736ba28fe
#
_cell.length_a   1.000
_cell.length_b   1.000
_cell.length_c   1.000
_cell.angle_alpha   90.00
_cell.angle_beta   90.00
_cell.angle_gamma   90.00
#
_symmetry.space_group_name_H-M   'P 1'
#
loop_
_entity.id
_entity.type
_entity.pdbx_description
1 polymer ?
#
loop_
_entity_poly.entity_id
_entity_poly.type
_entity_poly.pdbx_seq_one_letter_code
_entity_poly.pdbx_strand_id
1 'polypeptide(L)'
;MKYNRTYNFSAGPAMMPEPVLEEIRDEMMNYRGSGMCVMEMSHRSKVFQQIIDEAEADLRDLMGIPDNYKVLFIQGGATLQFAAVDRKSVV
;
A
#
# COMPACT_ATOMS: atom_id res chain seq x y z
N MET A 1 0.81 -1.38 24.93
CA MET A 1 0.99 -2.16 23.70
C MET A 1 1.83 -3.39 23.98
N LYS A 2 1.51 -4.49 23.31
CA LYS A 2 2.15 -5.80 23.51
C LYS A 2 3.66 -5.78 23.27
N TYR A 3 4.10 -4.96 22.29
CA TYR A 3 5.50 -4.94 21.85
C TYR A 3 6.28 -3.72 22.28
N ASN A 4 5.78 -2.94 23.23
CA ASN A 4 6.45 -1.72 23.68
C ASN A 4 6.82 -0.77 22.54
N ARG A 5 5.88 -0.52 21.65
CA ARG A 5 6.11 0.25 20.42
C ARG A 5 6.24 1.74 20.71
N THR A 6 7.08 2.39 19.91
CA THR A 6 7.22 3.86 19.92
C THR A 6 6.18 4.47 18.98
N TYR A 7 5.59 5.59 19.38
CA TYR A 7 4.74 6.38 18.48
C TYR A 7 5.63 7.12 17.49
N ASN A 8 5.74 6.55 16.29
CA ASN A 8 6.64 7.04 15.25
C ASN A 8 5.85 7.70 14.13
N PHE A 9 6.08 9.00 13.93
CA PHE A 9 5.40 9.77 12.89
C PHE A 9 6.38 10.33 11.86
N SER A 10 7.44 9.57 11.57
CA SER A 10 8.40 9.96 10.54
C SER A 10 7.73 10.05 9.17
N ALA A 11 8.25 10.94 8.33
CA ALA A 11 7.77 11.07 6.96
C ALA A 11 8.15 9.82 6.15
N GLY A 12 7.16 9.07 5.72
CA GLY A 12 7.34 7.80 5.03
C GLY A 12 7.40 6.62 5.98
N PRO A 13 8.52 6.39 6.70
CA PRO A 13 8.65 5.20 7.56
C PRO A 13 7.96 5.43 8.91
N ALA A 14 6.65 5.53 8.90
CA ALA A 14 5.85 5.78 10.09
C ALA A 14 5.39 4.48 10.74
N MET A 15 4.82 4.62 11.95
CA MET A 15 4.27 3.51 12.71
C MET A 15 3.11 2.84 11.97
N MET A 16 3.09 1.52 11.98
CA MET A 16 2.00 0.73 11.41
C MET A 16 1.27 -0.03 12.52
N PRO A 17 -0.01 -0.37 12.33
CA PRO A 17 -0.75 -1.15 13.33
C PRO A 17 -0.12 -2.52 13.58
N GLU A 18 -0.11 -2.95 14.83
CA GLU A 18 0.48 -4.23 15.21
C GLU A 18 -0.15 -5.42 14.48
N PRO A 19 -1.48 -5.52 14.33
CA PRO A 19 -2.06 -6.63 13.58
C PRO A 19 -1.57 -6.72 12.14
N VAL A 20 -1.32 -5.58 11.50
CA VAL A 20 -0.78 -5.55 10.13
C VAL A 20 0.65 -6.07 10.12
N LEU A 21 1.47 -5.63 11.07
CA LEU A 21 2.87 -6.09 11.17
C LEU A 21 2.95 -7.59 11.50
N GLU A 22 2.06 -8.07 12.35
CA GLU A 22 2.01 -9.51 12.67
C GLU A 22 1.66 -10.33 11.43
N GLU A 23 0.73 -9.85 10.61
CA GLU A 23 0.37 -10.50 9.35
C GLU A 23 1.54 -10.51 8.38
N ILE A 24 2.25 -9.38 8.26
CA ILE A 24 3.45 -9.27 7.42
C ILE A 24 4.51 -10.27 7.88
N ARG A 25 4.74 -10.37 9.20
CA ARG A 25 5.70 -11.31 9.77
C ARG A 25 5.34 -12.75 9.39
N ASP A 26 4.08 -13.11 9.51
CA ASP A 26 3.64 -14.47 9.24
C ASP A 26 3.73 -14.84 7.76
N GLU A 27 3.64 -13.85 6.89
CA GLU A 27 3.70 -14.04 5.43
C GLU A 27 5.08 -13.74 4.85
N MET A 28 6.04 -13.37 5.70
CA MET A 28 7.36 -12.86 5.24
C MET A 28 8.11 -13.85 4.36
N MET A 29 8.09 -15.12 4.66
CA MET A 29 8.86 -16.13 3.93
C MET A 29 8.09 -16.80 2.81
N ASN A 30 6.77 -16.75 2.86
CA ASN A 30 5.94 -17.45 1.89
C ASN A 30 4.53 -16.86 1.88
N TYR A 31 4.35 -15.84 1.05
CA TYR A 31 3.04 -15.20 0.92
C TYR A 31 2.09 -16.10 0.12
N ARG A 32 1.05 -16.61 0.78
CA ARG A 32 -0.03 -17.42 0.19
C ARG A 32 0.45 -18.53 -0.75
N GLY A 33 1.51 -19.22 -0.36
CA GLY A 33 2.04 -20.33 -1.15
C GLY A 33 2.90 -19.95 -2.35
N SER A 34 3.17 -18.65 -2.52
CA SER A 34 4.02 -18.18 -3.62
C SER A 34 5.50 -18.52 -3.45
N GLY A 35 5.90 -18.85 -2.21
CA GLY A 35 7.30 -19.07 -1.88
C GLY A 35 8.12 -17.80 -1.80
N MET A 36 7.46 -16.65 -1.85
CA MET A 36 8.13 -15.34 -1.86
C MET A 36 7.55 -14.40 -0.83
N CYS A 37 8.37 -13.47 -0.34
CA CYS A 37 7.93 -12.28 0.35
C CYS A 37 7.33 -11.29 -0.65
N VAL A 38 6.37 -10.49 -0.23
CA VAL A 38 5.77 -9.46 -1.10
C VAL A 38 6.84 -8.51 -1.64
N MET A 39 7.86 -8.21 -0.84
CA MET A 39 8.95 -7.33 -1.27
C MET A 39 9.80 -7.91 -2.42
N GLU A 40 9.75 -9.21 -2.62
CA GLU A 40 10.50 -9.89 -3.67
C GLU A 40 9.71 -10.03 -4.97
N MET A 41 8.43 -9.65 -4.97
CA MET A 41 7.55 -9.83 -6.11
C MET A 41 7.72 -8.73 -7.16
N SER A 42 7.72 -9.13 -8.43
CA SER A 42 7.61 -8.18 -9.52
C SER A 42 6.21 -7.54 -9.49
N HIS A 43 6.14 -6.24 -9.73
CA HIS A 43 4.86 -5.55 -9.83
C HIS A 43 4.03 -6.02 -11.04
N ARG A 44 4.64 -6.81 -11.94
CA ARG A 44 3.97 -7.39 -13.11
C ARG A 44 3.50 -8.81 -12.87
N SER A 45 3.80 -9.40 -11.70
CA SER A 45 3.39 -10.76 -11.40
C SER A 45 1.88 -10.82 -11.11
N LYS A 46 1.29 -11.99 -11.37
CA LYS A 46 -0.12 -12.21 -11.09
C LYS A 46 -0.43 -12.15 -9.60
N VAL A 47 0.50 -12.62 -8.77
CA VAL A 47 0.34 -12.61 -7.31
C VAL A 47 0.27 -11.17 -6.81
N PHE A 48 1.17 -10.32 -7.29
CA PHE A 48 1.18 -8.92 -6.91
C PHE A 48 -0.05 -8.17 -7.45
N GLN A 49 -0.47 -8.50 -8.66
CA GLN A 49 -1.70 -7.92 -9.23
C GLN A 49 -2.90 -8.24 -8.37
N GLN A 50 -2.97 -9.45 -7.83
CA GLN A 50 -4.03 -9.85 -6.92
C GLN A 50 -4.01 -9.03 -5.63
N ILE A 51 -2.82 -8.74 -5.10
CA ILE A 51 -2.67 -7.89 -3.91
C ILE A 51 -3.24 -6.49 -4.18
N ILE A 52 -2.88 -5.90 -5.31
CA ILE A 52 -3.35 -4.57 -5.69
C ILE A 52 -4.87 -4.56 -5.90
N ASP A 53 -5.39 -5.58 -6.57
CA ASP A 53 -6.83 -5.68 -6.83
C ASP A 53 -7.62 -5.80 -5.52
N GLU A 54 -7.12 -6.59 -4.58
CA GLU A 54 -7.76 -6.72 -3.26
C GLU A 54 -7.68 -5.41 -2.48
N ALA A 55 -6.54 -4.73 -2.54
CA ALA A 55 -6.37 -3.44 -1.87
C ALA A 55 -7.36 -2.40 -2.42
N GLU A 56 -7.52 -2.35 -3.72
CA GLU A 56 -8.48 -1.45 -4.35
C GLU A 56 -9.92 -1.79 -3.95
N ALA A 57 -10.27 -3.08 -3.98
CA ALA A 57 -11.60 -3.54 -3.60
C ALA A 57 -11.91 -3.17 -2.15
N ASP A 58 -10.95 -3.37 -1.26
CA ASP A 58 -11.11 -3.04 0.16
C ASP A 58 -11.29 -1.54 0.39
N LEU A 59 -10.52 -0.71 -0.32
CA LEU A 59 -10.65 0.75 -0.22
C LEU A 59 -12.02 1.21 -0.73
N ARG A 60 -12.48 0.65 -1.84
CA ARG A 60 -13.80 0.99 -2.38
C ARG A 60 -14.91 0.64 -1.41
N ASP A 61 -14.80 -0.51 -0.77
CA ASP A 61 -15.77 -0.97 0.21
C ASP A 61 -15.76 -0.10 1.47
N LEU A 62 -14.59 0.13 2.03
CA LEU A 62 -14.43 0.89 3.27
C LEU A 62 -14.85 2.36 3.13
N MET A 63 -14.54 2.96 2.01
CA MET A 63 -14.81 4.38 1.77
C MET A 63 -16.09 4.65 0.98
N GLY A 64 -16.77 3.59 0.52
CA GLY A 64 -17.99 3.74 -0.28
C GLY A 64 -17.73 4.44 -1.60
N ILE A 65 -16.63 4.10 -2.28
CA ILE A 65 -16.24 4.75 -3.53
C ILE A 65 -17.11 4.26 -4.67
N PRO A 66 -17.85 5.15 -5.37
CA PRO A 66 -18.65 4.76 -6.52
C PRO A 66 -17.80 4.33 -7.73
N ASP A 67 -18.40 3.57 -8.63
CA ASP A 67 -17.71 3.05 -9.81
C ASP A 67 -17.19 4.12 -10.76
N ASN A 68 -17.77 5.32 -10.71
CA ASN A 68 -17.36 6.42 -11.59
C ASN A 68 -16.10 7.14 -11.10
N TYR A 69 -15.53 6.74 -9.95
CA TYR A 69 -14.26 7.24 -9.46
C TYR A 69 -13.19 6.19 -9.62
N LYS A 70 -12.00 6.61 -10.03
CA LYS A 70 -10.84 5.73 -10.14
C LYS A 70 -10.02 5.77 -8.87
N VAL A 71 -9.46 4.62 -8.49
CA VAL A 71 -8.50 4.53 -7.39
C VAL A 71 -7.11 4.42 -8.00
N LEU A 72 -6.21 5.32 -7.59
CA LEU A 72 -4.85 5.36 -8.10
C LEU A 72 -3.87 5.22 -6.94
N PHE A 73 -2.92 4.29 -7.06
CA PHE A 73 -1.83 4.12 -6.11
C PHE A 73 -0.61 4.84 -6.67
N ILE A 74 -0.32 6.01 -6.13
CA ILE A 74 0.80 6.84 -6.58
C ILE A 74 1.74 7.11 -5.42
N GLN A 75 2.98 7.54 -5.76
CA GLN A 75 3.96 7.87 -4.72
C GLN A 75 3.48 9.06 -3.89
N GLY A 76 3.90 9.10 -2.61
CA GLY A 76 3.49 10.14 -1.66
C GLY A 76 4.48 11.27 -1.49
N GLY A 77 5.58 11.30 -2.24
CA GLY A 77 6.59 12.34 -2.11
C GLY A 77 6.04 13.70 -2.51
N ALA A 78 6.14 14.68 -1.60
CA ALA A 78 5.55 15.99 -1.81
C ALA A 78 6.05 16.69 -3.08
N THR A 79 7.33 16.58 -3.37
CA THR A 79 7.93 17.19 -4.55
C THR A 79 7.29 16.70 -5.85
N LEU A 80 7.14 15.38 -5.98
CA LEU A 80 6.51 14.80 -7.17
C LEU A 80 5.00 15.06 -7.21
N GLN A 81 4.36 15.14 -6.05
CA GLN A 81 2.94 15.48 -6.00
C GLN A 81 2.69 16.90 -6.47
N PHE A 82 3.52 17.86 -6.08
CA PHE A 82 3.42 19.22 -6.59
C PHE A 82 3.63 19.25 -8.09
N ALA A 83 4.58 18.50 -8.62
CA ALA A 83 4.82 18.41 -10.06
C ALA A 83 3.62 17.81 -10.79
N ALA A 84 3.00 16.78 -10.22
CA ALA A 84 1.84 16.12 -10.82
C ALA A 84 0.63 17.05 -10.89
N VAL A 85 0.40 17.84 -9.84
CA VAL A 85 -0.69 18.82 -9.81
C VAL A 85 -0.42 19.97 -10.79
N ASP A 86 0.80 20.50 -10.79
CA ASP A 86 1.21 21.61 -11.63
C ASP A 86 1.18 21.23 -13.11
N ARG A 87 1.54 20.00 -13.44
CA ARG A 87 1.54 19.47 -14.79
C ARG A 87 0.17 19.55 -15.44
N LYS A 88 -0.88 19.48 -14.66
CA LYS A 88 -2.24 19.59 -15.15
C LYS A 88 -2.55 20.94 -15.75
N SER A 89 -1.90 21.99 -15.27
CA SER A 89 -2.09 23.35 -15.77
C SER A 89 -1.23 23.66 -16.98
N VAL A 90 -0.24 22.83 -17.27
CA VAL A 90 0.66 22.99 -18.41
C VAL A 90 0.12 22.32 -19.66
N VAL A 91 -0.69 21.30 -19.46
CA VAL A 91 -1.31 20.54 -20.55
C VAL A 91 -2.67 21.13 -20.86
#